data_ef11bee28c376af904f8ff86a2420209
#
_entry.id   ef11bee28c376af904f8ff86a2420209
#
_cell.length_a   1.000
_cell.length_b   1.000
_cell.length_c   1.000
_cell.angle_alpha   90.00
_cell.angle_beta   90.00
_cell.angle_gamma   90.00
#
_symmetry.space_group_name_H-M   'P 1'
#
loop_
_entity.id
_entity.type
_entity.pdbx_description
1 polymer ?
#
loop_
_entity_poly.entity_id
_entity_poly.type
_entity_poly.pdbx_seq_one_letter_code
_entity_poly.pdbx_strand_id
1 'polypeptide(L)'
;MSSTVELTKENFDEIVPGPEGKDFVFIDFWAGWCGPCRQFAPVYEKAAERHPDLVFTKVDTEAQQELAAAFGIQSIPTLAIIREGVLVFSQAGALPEAVFEDLIGQARGLDMAEVKRKVAEEKVETETQV
;
A
#
# COMPACT_ATOMS: atom_id res chain seq x y z
N MET A 1 3.84 9.09 19.42
CA MET A 1 3.71 7.71 18.94
C MET A 1 3.31 7.72 17.45
N SER A 2 3.89 6.82 16.71
CA SER A 2 3.59 6.72 15.28
C SER A 2 2.22 6.06 15.06
N SER A 3 1.44 6.59 14.11
CA SER A 3 0.18 5.98 13.70
C SER A 3 0.38 4.92 12.62
N THR A 4 1.63 4.69 12.20
CA THR A 4 1.96 3.67 11.21
C THR A 4 2.43 2.39 11.90
N VAL A 5 2.28 1.28 11.19
CA VAL A 5 2.66 -0.06 11.66
C VAL A 5 3.80 -0.57 10.78
N GLU A 6 4.84 -1.08 11.42
CA GLU A 6 5.91 -1.74 10.67
C GLU A 6 5.41 -3.08 10.13
N LEU A 7 5.45 -3.23 8.80
CA LEU A 7 5.00 -4.44 8.13
C LEU A 7 6.20 -5.34 7.84
N THR A 8 6.14 -6.56 8.30
CA THR A 8 7.21 -7.54 8.17
C THR A 8 6.67 -8.83 7.56
N LYS A 9 7.56 -9.70 7.13
CA LYS A 9 7.19 -11.02 6.65
C LYS A 9 6.40 -11.79 7.73
N GLU A 10 6.79 -11.61 9.00
CA GLU A 10 6.19 -12.32 10.12
C GLU A 10 4.76 -11.87 10.44
N ASN A 11 4.45 -10.58 10.26
CA ASN A 11 3.11 -10.06 10.58
C ASN A 11 2.24 -9.78 9.35
N PHE A 12 2.74 -10.08 8.16
CA PHE A 12 2.03 -9.77 6.92
C PHE A 12 0.62 -10.36 6.87
N ASP A 13 0.49 -11.63 7.17
CA ASP A 13 -0.80 -12.33 7.08
C ASP A 13 -1.80 -11.83 8.11
N GLU A 14 -1.33 -11.27 9.22
CA GLU A 14 -2.20 -10.68 10.26
C GLU A 14 -2.72 -9.30 9.84
N ILE A 15 -1.88 -8.54 9.13
CA ILE A 15 -2.19 -7.15 8.80
C ILE A 15 -2.82 -7.01 7.42
N VAL A 16 -2.44 -7.85 6.48
CA VAL A 16 -2.94 -7.81 5.09
C VAL A 16 -3.62 -9.15 4.78
N PRO A 17 -4.91 -9.19 4.44
CA PRO A 17 -5.73 -8.05 3.95
C PRO A 17 -6.27 -7.11 5.03
N GLY A 18 -5.94 -7.33 6.28
CA GLY A 18 -6.40 -6.56 7.41
C GLY A 18 -7.44 -7.32 8.23
N PRO A 19 -7.57 -6.97 9.52
CA PRO A 19 -8.61 -7.54 10.36
C PRO A 19 -9.98 -7.16 9.84
N GLU A 20 -11.00 -7.91 10.23
CA GLU A 20 -12.38 -7.66 9.84
C GLU A 20 -12.74 -6.20 10.08
N GLY A 21 -13.21 -5.53 9.03
CA GLY A 21 -13.54 -4.11 9.08
C GLY A 21 -12.37 -3.17 8.81
N LYS A 22 -11.15 -3.70 8.67
CA LYS A 22 -9.94 -2.90 8.37
C LYS A 22 -9.13 -3.51 7.23
N ASP A 23 -9.82 -3.86 6.16
CA ASP A 23 -9.23 -4.47 4.98
C ASP A 23 -8.81 -3.44 3.92
N PHE A 24 -8.38 -2.27 4.37
CA PHE A 24 -7.93 -1.15 3.55
C PHE A 24 -6.56 -0.74 4.08
N VAL A 25 -5.50 -1.19 3.39
CA VAL A 25 -4.12 -1.10 3.87
C VAL A 25 -3.25 -0.32 2.90
N PHE A 26 -2.53 0.66 3.42
CA PHE A 26 -1.51 1.40 2.68
C PHE A 26 -0.14 0.86 3.07
N ILE A 27 0.76 0.77 2.10
CA ILE A 27 2.12 0.29 2.33
C ILE A 27 3.11 1.28 1.72
N ASP A 28 4.00 1.82 2.54
CA ASP A 28 5.10 2.67 2.11
C ASP A 28 6.40 1.86 2.13
N PHE A 29 6.93 1.57 0.95
CA PHE A 29 8.23 0.89 0.80
C PHE A 29 9.33 1.92 0.82
N TRP A 30 10.25 1.84 1.78
CA TRP A 30 11.25 2.86 2.05
C TRP A 30 12.60 2.25 2.43
N ALA A 31 13.62 3.11 2.53
CA ALA A 31 14.91 2.76 3.12
C ALA A 31 15.51 3.99 3.81
N GLY A 32 16.33 3.76 4.81
CA GLY A 32 16.91 4.82 5.63
C GLY A 32 17.80 5.80 4.86
N TRP A 33 18.46 5.33 3.79
CA TRP A 33 19.38 6.14 2.98
C TRP A 33 18.67 6.96 1.90
N CYS A 34 17.39 6.79 1.73
CA CYS A 34 16.63 7.36 0.64
C CYS A 34 16.12 8.76 1.00
N GLY A 35 16.62 9.79 0.32
CA GLY A 35 16.21 11.19 0.53
C GLY A 35 14.71 11.42 0.31
N PRO A 36 14.16 11.05 -0.87
CA PRO A 36 12.71 11.19 -1.12
C PRO A 36 11.84 10.43 -0.12
N CYS A 37 12.30 9.28 0.38
CA CYS A 37 11.59 8.54 1.43
C CYS A 37 11.45 9.38 2.70
N ARG A 38 12.52 10.09 3.08
CA ARG A 38 12.51 10.96 4.26
C ARG A 38 11.60 12.16 4.08
N GLN A 39 11.49 12.67 2.85
CA GLN A 39 10.57 13.77 2.53
C GLN A 39 9.11 13.31 2.61
N PHE A 40 8.84 12.09 2.20
CA PHE A 40 7.49 11.53 2.21
C PHE A 40 7.06 11.09 3.61
N ALA A 41 8.00 10.70 4.47
CA ALA A 41 7.68 10.17 5.80
C ALA A 41 6.72 11.05 6.61
N PRO A 42 6.94 12.38 6.76
CA PRO A 42 6.00 13.19 7.51
C PRO A 42 4.64 13.34 6.84
N VAL A 43 4.58 13.32 5.52
CA VAL A 43 3.31 13.35 4.77
C VAL A 43 2.51 12.07 5.08
N TYR A 44 3.18 10.95 5.06
CA TYR A 44 2.56 9.64 5.33
C TYR A 44 2.05 9.54 6.78
N GLU A 45 2.87 9.96 7.75
CA GLU A 45 2.50 9.96 9.17
C GLU A 45 1.28 10.84 9.44
N LYS A 46 1.24 12.03 8.85
CA LYS A 46 0.08 12.94 9.00
C LYS A 46 -1.20 12.32 8.43
N ALA A 47 -1.09 11.67 7.29
CA ALA A 47 -2.24 10.98 6.69
C ALA A 47 -2.74 9.86 7.61
N ALA A 48 -1.83 9.10 8.18
CA ALA A 48 -2.19 8.03 9.13
C ALA A 48 -2.94 8.60 10.34
N GLU A 49 -2.54 9.75 10.85
CA GLU A 49 -3.21 10.41 11.97
C GLU A 49 -4.61 10.92 11.59
N ARG A 50 -4.76 11.41 10.35
CA ARG A 50 -6.04 11.94 9.84
C ARG A 50 -7.05 10.85 9.51
N HIS A 51 -6.59 9.65 9.21
CA HIS A 51 -7.43 8.55 8.77
C HIS A 51 -7.28 7.33 9.68
N PRO A 52 -7.69 7.43 10.96
CA PRO A 52 -7.50 6.33 11.92
C PRO A 52 -8.32 5.08 11.61
N ASP A 53 -9.29 5.18 10.70
CA ASP A 53 -10.09 4.06 10.23
C ASP A 53 -9.37 3.22 9.17
N LEU A 54 -8.25 3.72 8.63
CA LEU A 54 -7.44 3.01 7.64
C LEU A 54 -6.15 2.50 8.29
N VAL A 55 -5.54 1.49 7.67
CA VAL A 55 -4.29 0.91 8.16
C VAL A 55 -3.14 1.44 7.30
N PHE A 56 -2.19 2.13 7.92
CA PHE A 56 -1.00 2.64 7.24
C PHE A 56 0.21 1.87 7.73
N THR A 57 0.90 1.20 6.81
CA THR A 57 2.06 0.37 7.14
C THR A 57 3.30 0.86 6.42
N LYS A 58 4.47 0.46 6.92
CA LYS A 58 5.76 0.78 6.31
C LYS A 58 6.59 -0.49 6.19
N VAL A 59 7.24 -0.66 5.05
CA VAL A 59 8.17 -1.77 4.82
C VAL A 59 9.57 -1.20 4.61
N ASP A 60 10.50 -1.55 5.49
CA ASP A 60 11.92 -1.27 5.30
C ASP A 60 12.45 -2.28 4.27
N THR A 61 12.75 -1.81 3.07
CA THR A 61 13.13 -2.69 1.96
C THR A 61 14.46 -3.40 2.18
N GLU A 62 15.31 -2.87 3.05
CA GLU A 62 16.57 -3.53 3.38
C GLU A 62 16.38 -4.67 4.37
N ALA A 63 15.50 -4.49 5.34
CA ALA A 63 15.18 -5.52 6.32
C ALA A 63 14.24 -6.59 5.76
N GLN A 64 13.33 -6.19 4.86
CA GLN A 64 12.25 -7.04 4.33
C GLN A 64 12.41 -7.22 2.82
N GLN A 65 13.53 -7.79 2.41
CA GLN A 65 13.86 -7.96 0.99
C GLN A 65 12.88 -8.87 0.26
N GLU A 66 12.38 -9.92 0.92
CA GLU A 66 11.41 -10.84 0.33
C GLU A 66 10.07 -10.16 0.07
N LEU A 67 9.60 -9.31 0.99
CA LEU A 67 8.37 -8.55 0.79
C LEU A 67 8.52 -7.57 -0.36
N ALA A 68 9.63 -6.85 -0.42
CA ALA A 68 9.90 -5.91 -1.50
C ALA A 68 9.92 -6.63 -2.85
N ALA A 69 10.56 -7.78 -2.92
CA ALA A 69 10.61 -8.59 -4.14
C ALA A 69 9.22 -9.10 -4.54
N ALA A 70 8.42 -9.55 -3.57
CA ALA A 70 7.07 -10.04 -3.82
C ALA A 70 6.16 -8.98 -4.43
N PHE A 71 6.36 -7.70 -4.06
CA PHE A 71 5.62 -6.58 -4.63
C PHE A 71 6.27 -5.99 -5.88
N GLY A 72 7.39 -6.56 -6.33
CA GLY A 72 8.08 -6.09 -7.52
C GLY A 72 8.68 -4.69 -7.37
N ILE A 73 9.11 -4.33 -6.17
CA ILE A 73 9.63 -2.99 -5.89
C ILE A 73 10.98 -2.79 -6.57
N GLN A 74 11.07 -1.81 -7.48
CA GLN A 74 12.29 -1.48 -8.22
C GLN A 74 12.88 -0.14 -7.80
N SER A 75 12.08 0.73 -7.24
CA SER A 75 12.51 2.05 -6.78
C SER A 75 11.74 2.44 -5.53
N ILE A 76 12.30 3.33 -4.73
CA ILE A 76 11.71 3.80 -3.48
C ILE A 76 11.74 5.33 -3.42
N PRO A 77 10.76 5.96 -2.72
CA PRO A 77 9.64 5.28 -2.09
C PRO A 77 8.65 4.74 -3.13
N THR A 78 7.96 3.67 -2.79
CA THR A 78 6.83 3.18 -3.58
C THR A 78 5.65 3.05 -2.63
N LEU A 79 4.50 3.56 -3.06
CA LEU A 79 3.25 3.47 -2.32
C LEU A 79 2.37 2.40 -2.95
N ALA A 80 1.92 1.45 -2.14
CA ALA A 80 0.94 0.45 -2.56
C ALA A 80 -0.31 0.58 -1.70
N ILE A 81 -1.47 0.29 -2.30
CA ILE A 81 -2.75 0.29 -1.61
C ILE A 81 -3.42 -1.06 -1.87
N ILE A 82 -3.78 -1.74 -0.79
CA ILE A 82 -4.51 -3.02 -0.86
C ILE A 82 -5.86 -2.78 -0.22
N ARG A 83 -6.93 -3.09 -0.94
CA ARG A 83 -8.27 -2.96 -0.42
C ARG A 83 -9.02 -4.27 -0.67
N GLU A 84 -9.54 -4.86 0.41
CA GLU A 84 -10.26 -6.14 0.38
C GLU A 84 -9.44 -7.25 -0.28
N GLY A 85 -8.14 -7.27 0.02
CA GLY A 85 -7.21 -8.27 -0.51
C GLY A 85 -6.74 -8.03 -1.94
N VAL A 86 -7.14 -6.91 -2.57
CA VAL A 86 -6.77 -6.59 -3.95
C VAL A 86 -5.79 -5.41 -3.96
N LEU A 87 -4.68 -5.55 -4.68
CA LEU A 87 -3.74 -4.45 -4.91
C LEU A 87 -4.38 -3.50 -5.91
N VAL A 88 -4.88 -2.35 -5.43
CA VAL A 88 -5.61 -1.40 -6.27
C VAL A 88 -4.74 -0.26 -6.78
N PHE A 89 -3.54 -0.09 -6.23
CA PHE A 89 -2.62 0.98 -6.63
C PHE A 89 -1.20 0.63 -6.24
N SER A 90 -0.24 0.95 -7.12
CA SER A 90 1.18 0.85 -6.80
C SER A 90 1.92 1.85 -7.69
N GLN A 91 2.64 2.79 -7.08
CA GLN A 91 3.38 3.81 -7.83
C GLN A 91 4.60 4.26 -7.07
N ALA A 92 5.71 4.41 -7.78
CA ALA A 92 6.95 4.94 -7.24
C ALA A 92 6.92 6.47 -7.18
N GLY A 93 7.61 7.03 -6.20
CA GLY A 93 7.82 8.46 -6.03
C GLY A 93 7.14 9.03 -4.79
N ALA A 94 7.77 10.05 -4.22
CA ALA A 94 7.22 10.78 -3.08
C ALA A 94 6.06 11.67 -3.56
N LEU A 95 4.92 11.59 -2.89
CA LEU A 95 3.75 12.39 -3.24
C LEU A 95 3.66 13.63 -2.34
N PRO A 96 3.32 14.80 -2.90
CA PRO A 96 2.95 15.95 -2.07
C PRO A 96 1.69 15.64 -1.25
N GLU A 97 1.55 16.32 -0.11
CA GLU A 97 0.44 16.09 0.81
C GLU A 97 -0.93 16.15 0.14
N ALA A 98 -1.18 17.19 -0.66
CA ALA A 98 -2.49 17.37 -1.32
C ALA A 98 -2.76 16.23 -2.31
N VAL A 99 -1.74 15.79 -3.04
CA VAL A 99 -1.87 14.69 -4.01
C VAL A 99 -2.17 13.38 -3.28
N PHE A 100 -1.48 13.13 -2.17
CA PHE A 100 -1.71 11.93 -1.38
C PHE A 100 -3.12 11.90 -0.77
N GLU A 101 -3.58 13.03 -0.23
CA GLU A 101 -4.94 13.11 0.33
C GLU A 101 -6.00 12.89 -0.77
N ASP A 102 -5.78 13.42 -1.96
CA ASP A 102 -6.68 13.19 -3.10
C ASP A 102 -6.70 11.70 -3.48
N LEU A 103 -5.54 11.06 -3.50
CA LEU A 103 -5.43 9.64 -3.79
C LEU A 103 -6.19 8.79 -2.76
N ILE A 104 -6.08 9.14 -1.48
CA ILE A 104 -6.82 8.46 -0.42
C ILE A 104 -8.32 8.56 -0.67
N GLY A 105 -8.80 9.76 -1.03
CA GLY A 105 -10.20 9.98 -1.38
C GLY A 105 -10.66 9.13 -2.56
N GLN A 106 -9.84 9.04 -3.60
CA GLN A 106 -10.13 8.21 -4.76
C GLN A 106 -10.19 6.73 -4.39
N ALA A 107 -9.25 6.27 -3.57
CA ALA A 107 -9.21 4.88 -3.13
C ALA A 107 -10.44 4.52 -2.28
N ARG A 108 -10.91 5.45 -1.43
CA ARG A 108 -12.15 5.27 -0.66
C ARG A 108 -13.37 5.16 -1.58
N GLY A 109 -13.36 5.85 -2.71
CA GLY A 109 -14.48 5.89 -3.65
C GLY A 109 -14.55 4.72 -4.61
N LEU A 110 -13.59 3.81 -4.58
CA LEU A 110 -13.59 2.66 -5.49
C LEU A 110 -14.78 1.74 -5.24
N ASP A 111 -15.42 1.31 -6.33
CA ASP A 111 -16.41 0.24 -6.29
C ASP A 111 -15.68 -1.10 -6.29
N MET A 112 -15.54 -1.71 -5.12
CA MET A 112 -14.75 -2.92 -4.98
C MET A 112 -15.39 -4.14 -5.65
N ALA A 113 -16.70 -4.17 -5.80
CA ALA A 113 -17.36 -5.22 -6.57
C ALA A 113 -16.93 -5.18 -8.04
N GLU A 114 -16.89 -3.99 -8.61
CA GLU A 114 -16.40 -3.76 -9.98
C GLU A 114 -14.91 -4.08 -10.13
N VAL A 115 -14.10 -3.66 -9.17
CA VAL A 115 -12.65 -3.95 -9.16
C VAL A 115 -12.41 -5.45 -9.13
N LYS A 116 -13.09 -6.16 -8.24
CA LYS A 116 -12.95 -7.62 -8.12
C LYS A 116 -13.41 -8.33 -9.38
N ARG A 117 -14.47 -7.85 -10.01
CA ARG A 117 -14.98 -8.40 -11.28
C ARG A 117 -13.92 -8.26 -12.38
N LYS A 118 -13.30 -7.09 -12.50
CA LYS A 118 -12.25 -6.84 -13.51
C LYS A 118 -11.01 -7.71 -13.29
N VAL A 119 -10.60 -7.87 -12.04
CA VAL A 119 -9.46 -8.72 -11.68
C VAL A 119 -9.75 -10.17 -12.06
N ALA A 120 -10.95 -10.66 -11.79
CA ALA A 120 -11.36 -12.01 -12.16
C ALA A 120 -11.37 -12.21 -13.69
N GLU A 121 -11.85 -11.22 -14.45
CA GLU A 121 -11.85 -11.26 -15.92
C GLU A 121 -10.43 -11.30 -16.48
N GLU A 122 -9.53 -10.48 -15.97
CA GLU A 122 -8.13 -10.47 -16.37
C GLU A 122 -7.46 -11.81 -16.11
N LYS A 123 -7.76 -12.42 -14.97
CA LYS A 123 -7.23 -13.72 -14.60
C LYS A 123 -7.70 -14.81 -15.57
N VAL A 124 -8.97 -14.79 -15.94
CA VAL A 124 -9.55 -15.73 -16.90
C VAL A 124 -8.93 -15.55 -18.29
N GLU A 125 -8.77 -14.31 -18.77
CA GLU A 125 -8.11 -14.01 -20.04
C GLU A 125 -6.66 -14.50 -20.06
N THR A 126 -5.92 -14.29 -18.97
CA THR A 126 -4.54 -14.74 -18.85
C THR A 126 -4.46 -16.27 -18.91
N GLU A 127 -5.35 -16.96 -18.23
CA GLU A 127 -5.43 -18.43 -18.25
C GLU A 127 -5.82 -18.96 -19.63
N THR A 128 -6.69 -18.25 -20.34
CA THR A 128 -7.17 -18.65 -21.66
C THR A 128 -6.10 -18.49 -22.74
N GLN A 129 -5.17 -17.55 -22.56
CA GLN A 129 -4.11 -17.27 -23.53
C GLN A 129 -2.93 -18.23 -23.45
N VAL A 130 -2.90 -19.10 -22.46
CA VAL A 130 -1.88 -20.14 -22.31
C VAL A 130 -2.29 -21.42 -23.12
#